data_e0e85a1c716ec8dfe7b61ec11f90009b
#
_entry.id   e0e85a1c716ec8dfe7b61ec11f90009b
#
_cell.length_a   1.000
_cell.length_b   1.000
_cell.length_c   1.000
_cell.angle_alpha   90.00
_cell.angle_beta   90.00
_cell.angle_gamma   90.00
#
_symmetry.space_group_name_H-M   'P 1'
#
loop_
_entity.id
_entity.type
_entity.pdbx_description
1 polymer ?
#
loop_
_entity_poly.entity_id
_entity_poly.type
_entity_poly.pdbx_seq_one_letter_code
_entity_poly.pdbx_strand_id
1 'polypeptide(L)'
;SYVRTPITAYFEIIRQGIKGLQMIGSPATNQSYMIPFGTVTHTHWSYCGAEMRGTDRNMSRCVRQGKTKILSEWSHGSMALGFKAAQLGAPGIYSKQLLGSDIIKYNPFVKIVDNPMKAEKDPCVFIPALYPDVTIIHVHQADKFGNARIYGPIVNDVALAAAARKVIITAEEIVPPNTFRYDNKGVVIPFIYVDAVVEMPYGALIGSMPGLYYWPRRLWEKAMRYYTYKEGAMDEFYDVFIKGCKDQFDIIDKILGGSKWLANAKRLTKAEEYENEDEGVDFHYREWTMQDPDPDDLTT
;
A
#
# COMPACT_ATOMS: atom_id res chain seq x y z
N SER A 1 -3.83 0.53 -3.68
CA SER A 1 -4.66 1.67 -3.26
C SER A 1 -3.78 2.79 -2.73
N TYR A 2 -4.12 4.02 -3.04
CA TYR A 2 -3.48 5.21 -2.49
C TYR A 2 -4.13 5.66 -1.17
N VAL A 3 -5.11 4.92 -0.69
CA VAL A 3 -5.88 5.23 0.51
C VAL A 3 -5.28 4.51 1.71
N ARG A 4 -4.92 5.23 2.74
CA ARG A 4 -4.38 4.72 4.02
C ARG A 4 -3.13 3.84 3.89
N THR A 5 -2.39 3.96 2.79
CA THR A 5 -1.13 3.21 2.65
C THR A 5 -0.06 3.87 3.53
N PRO A 6 0.70 3.12 4.36
CA PRO A 6 1.73 3.68 5.24
C PRO A 6 2.99 4.09 4.47
N ILE A 7 2.87 5.04 3.54
CA ILE A 7 3.94 5.41 2.59
C ILE A 7 5.15 5.99 3.31
N THR A 8 4.92 6.80 4.33
CA THR A 8 6.00 7.36 5.15
C THR A 8 6.84 6.27 5.83
N ALA A 9 6.18 5.19 6.30
CA ALA A 9 6.89 4.04 6.85
C ALA A 9 7.73 3.32 5.77
N TYR A 10 7.27 3.25 4.53
CA TYR A 10 8.07 2.68 3.43
C TYR A 10 9.30 3.51 3.14
N PHE A 11 9.18 4.84 3.16
CA PHE A 11 10.33 5.72 2.98
C PHE A 11 11.34 5.57 4.13
N GLU A 12 10.86 5.38 5.34
CA GLU A 12 11.73 5.13 6.49
C GLU A 12 12.47 3.78 6.39
N ILE A 13 11.81 2.73 5.94
CA ILE A 13 12.46 1.44 5.66
C ILE A 13 13.59 1.58 4.63
N ILE A 14 13.37 2.38 3.58
CA ILE A 14 14.40 2.68 2.58
C ILE A 14 15.54 3.48 3.22
N ARG A 15 15.24 4.52 4.01
CA ARG A 15 16.21 5.42 4.66
C ARG A 15 17.11 4.67 5.63
N GLN A 16 16.56 3.71 6.37
CA GLN A 16 17.32 2.83 7.26
C GLN A 16 18.17 1.78 6.52
N GLY A 17 18.07 1.72 5.20
CA GLY A 17 18.85 0.79 4.39
C GLY A 17 18.48 -0.68 4.55
N ILE A 18 17.27 -0.99 5.01
CA ILE A 18 16.78 -2.36 5.16
C ILE A 18 16.70 -3.03 3.78
N LYS A 19 17.21 -4.26 3.68
CA LYS A 19 17.35 -5.00 2.42
C LYS A 19 16.77 -6.40 2.54
N GLY A 20 16.46 -7.00 1.38
CA GLY A 20 16.15 -8.43 1.29
C GLY A 20 14.75 -8.83 1.75
N LEU A 21 13.83 -7.88 1.92
CA LEU A 21 12.46 -8.18 2.32
C LEU A 21 11.71 -8.93 1.21
N GLN A 22 10.79 -9.80 1.63
CA GLN A 22 9.74 -10.34 0.78
C GLN A 22 8.45 -9.54 1.00
N MET A 23 7.85 -9.06 -0.07
CA MET A 23 6.61 -8.32 -0.01
C MET A 23 5.44 -9.20 -0.40
N ILE A 24 4.40 -9.21 0.42
CA ILE A 24 3.13 -9.87 0.11
C ILE A 24 2.01 -8.84 0.12
N GLY A 25 1.22 -8.80 -0.94
CA GLY A 25 0.11 -7.87 -1.03
C GLY A 25 -0.27 -7.52 -2.45
N SER A 26 -1.00 -6.44 -2.56
CA SER A 26 -1.33 -5.78 -3.82
C SER A 26 -0.49 -4.50 -3.91
N PRO A 27 0.76 -4.58 -4.39
CA PRO A 27 1.60 -3.42 -4.47
C PRO A 27 1.07 -2.48 -5.56
N ALA A 28 0.24 -1.53 -5.13
CA ALA A 28 0.08 -0.34 -5.94
C ALA A 28 1.45 0.32 -6.10
N THR A 29 1.60 1.21 -7.07
CA THR A 29 2.85 1.92 -7.39
C THR A 29 3.64 2.39 -6.15
N ASN A 30 2.95 2.72 -5.06
CA ASN A 30 3.58 3.19 -3.82
C ASN A 30 4.57 2.20 -3.18
N GLN A 31 4.26 0.92 -3.24
CA GLN A 31 5.10 -0.12 -2.64
C GLN A 31 6.27 -0.48 -3.55
N SER A 32 6.13 -0.26 -4.85
CA SER A 32 7.18 -0.55 -5.83
C SER A 32 8.41 0.36 -5.68
N TYR A 33 8.28 1.51 -4.99
CA TYR A 33 9.43 2.37 -4.68
C TYR A 33 10.50 1.69 -3.82
N MET A 34 10.15 0.66 -3.07
CA MET A 34 11.13 -0.08 -2.25
C MET A 34 12.02 -1.03 -3.08
N ILE A 35 11.58 -1.42 -4.27
CA ILE A 35 12.23 -2.47 -5.06
C ILE A 35 13.57 -2.02 -5.65
N PRO A 36 13.70 -0.85 -6.29
CA PRO A 36 14.94 -0.41 -6.92
C PRO A 36 16.13 -0.34 -5.98
N PHE A 37 15.86 -0.09 -4.71
CA PHE A 37 16.87 0.06 -3.67
C PHE A 37 17.29 -1.27 -3.01
N GLY A 38 16.79 -2.40 -3.52
CA GLY A 38 17.05 -3.72 -2.94
C GLY A 38 16.39 -3.96 -1.57
N THR A 39 15.50 -3.08 -1.16
CA THR A 39 14.68 -3.27 0.05
C THR A 39 13.77 -4.47 -0.12
N VAL A 40 13.11 -4.59 -1.27
CA VAL A 40 12.26 -5.71 -1.63
C VAL A 40 12.91 -6.50 -2.76
N THR A 41 13.28 -7.74 -2.49
CA THR A 41 13.94 -8.63 -3.46
C THR A 41 13.02 -9.75 -3.98
N HIS A 42 11.94 -10.02 -3.27
CA HIS A 42 10.96 -11.03 -3.66
C HIS A 42 9.53 -10.52 -3.43
N THR A 43 8.62 -10.95 -4.27
CA THR A 43 7.22 -10.52 -4.18
C THR A 43 6.25 -11.68 -4.36
N HIS A 44 5.19 -11.66 -3.53
CA HIS A 44 3.96 -12.41 -3.72
C HIS A 44 2.88 -11.38 -4.03
N TRP A 45 2.45 -11.26 -5.26
CA TRP A 45 1.62 -10.14 -5.67
C TRP A 45 0.28 -10.53 -6.27
N SER A 46 -0.68 -9.64 -6.16
CA SER A 46 -1.97 -9.78 -6.84
C SER A 46 -2.19 -8.73 -7.94
N TYR A 47 -1.60 -7.57 -7.81
CA TYR A 47 -1.68 -6.50 -8.79
C TYR A 47 -0.58 -5.47 -8.56
N CYS A 48 0.02 -5.00 -9.63
CA CYS A 48 0.98 -3.89 -9.58
C CYS A 48 0.72 -2.92 -10.72
N GLY A 49 0.16 -1.77 -10.41
CA GLY A 49 -0.16 -0.74 -11.40
C GLY A 49 -0.77 0.51 -10.79
N ALA A 50 -0.88 1.52 -11.63
CA ALA A 50 -1.48 2.82 -11.31
C ALA A 50 -2.92 2.94 -11.84
N GLU A 51 -3.63 1.82 -11.95
CA GLU A 51 -4.99 1.69 -12.44
C GLU A 51 -5.15 2.33 -13.84
N MET A 52 -5.94 3.37 -14.00
CA MET A 52 -6.15 4.03 -15.30
C MET A 52 -4.87 4.61 -15.92
N ARG A 53 -3.79 4.73 -15.15
CA ARG A 53 -2.48 5.22 -15.61
C ARG A 53 -1.54 4.11 -16.09
N GLY A 54 -2.03 2.88 -16.16
CA GLY A 54 -1.31 1.73 -16.69
C GLY A 54 -0.51 0.94 -15.65
N THR A 55 0.35 0.05 -16.17
CA THR A 55 1.17 -0.82 -15.34
C THR A 55 2.32 -0.06 -14.69
N ASP A 56 2.78 -0.55 -13.54
CA ASP A 56 3.98 -0.02 -12.89
C ASP A 56 5.24 -0.41 -13.68
N ARG A 57 5.80 0.56 -14.40
CA ARG A 57 7.01 0.37 -15.23
C ARG A 57 8.24 0.10 -14.37
N ASN A 58 8.32 0.69 -13.18
CA ASN A 58 9.42 0.46 -12.26
C ASN A 58 9.49 -1.00 -11.82
N MET A 59 8.35 -1.57 -11.42
CA MET A 59 8.24 -2.99 -11.09
C MET A 59 8.65 -3.88 -12.27
N SER A 60 8.08 -3.63 -13.44
CA SER A 60 8.36 -4.41 -14.65
C SER A 60 9.86 -4.37 -15.03
N ARG A 61 10.48 -3.20 -14.91
CA ARG A 61 11.92 -3.01 -15.14
C ARG A 61 12.75 -3.78 -14.13
N CYS A 62 12.43 -3.67 -12.84
CA CYS A 62 13.15 -4.35 -11.77
C CYS A 62 13.07 -5.88 -11.87
N VAL A 63 11.93 -6.41 -12.31
CA VAL A 63 11.79 -7.85 -12.60
C VAL A 63 12.69 -8.26 -13.77
N ARG A 64 12.67 -7.52 -14.89
CA ARG A 64 13.53 -7.80 -16.05
C ARG A 64 15.02 -7.72 -15.72
N GLN A 65 15.40 -6.77 -14.86
CA GLN A 65 16.79 -6.59 -14.40
C GLN A 65 17.20 -7.58 -13.29
N GLY A 66 16.32 -8.46 -12.86
CA GLY A 66 16.61 -9.41 -11.77
C GLY A 66 16.76 -8.80 -10.37
N LYS A 67 16.37 -7.52 -10.21
CA LYS A 67 16.41 -6.83 -8.89
C LYS A 67 15.35 -7.35 -7.93
N THR A 68 14.28 -7.92 -8.45
CA THR A 68 13.24 -8.61 -7.67
C THR A 68 12.70 -9.81 -8.43
N LYS A 69 12.20 -10.80 -7.71
CA LYS A 69 11.58 -12.01 -8.27
C LYS A 69 10.14 -12.13 -7.82
N ILE A 70 9.24 -12.44 -8.74
CA ILE A 70 7.87 -12.81 -8.43
C ILE A 70 7.88 -14.28 -8.01
N LEU A 71 7.54 -14.58 -6.77
CA LEU A 71 7.48 -15.93 -6.23
C LEU A 71 6.12 -16.59 -6.45
N SER A 72 5.07 -15.79 -6.46
CA SER A 72 3.71 -16.28 -6.78
C SER A 72 2.81 -15.14 -7.21
N GLU A 73 1.88 -15.48 -8.08
CA GLU A 73 0.82 -14.56 -8.53
C GLU A 73 -0.52 -14.94 -7.89
N TRP A 74 -1.33 -13.94 -7.57
CA TRP A 74 -2.61 -14.07 -6.88
C TRP A 74 -3.65 -13.16 -7.54
N SER A 75 -4.93 -13.49 -7.39
CA SER A 75 -5.96 -12.46 -7.51
C SER A 75 -6.12 -11.74 -6.16
N HIS A 76 -6.67 -10.53 -6.17
CA HIS A 76 -6.98 -9.82 -4.91
C HIS A 76 -7.83 -10.69 -3.98
N GLY A 77 -8.86 -11.35 -4.55
CA GLY A 77 -9.75 -12.21 -3.78
C GLY A 77 -9.06 -13.43 -3.21
N SER A 78 -8.22 -14.13 -3.98
CA SER A 78 -7.51 -15.32 -3.49
C SER A 78 -6.51 -14.98 -2.40
N MET A 79 -5.80 -13.85 -2.52
CA MET A 79 -4.90 -13.39 -1.47
C MET A 79 -5.67 -13.00 -0.20
N ALA A 80 -6.80 -12.31 -0.34
CA ALA A 80 -7.67 -11.98 0.78
C ALA A 80 -8.20 -13.23 1.50
N LEU A 81 -8.57 -14.28 0.75
CA LEU A 81 -8.96 -15.56 1.34
C LEU A 81 -7.81 -16.22 2.11
N GLY A 82 -6.58 -16.12 1.64
CA GLY A 82 -5.40 -16.61 2.37
C GLY A 82 -5.20 -15.91 3.71
N PHE A 83 -5.31 -14.58 3.77
CA PHE A 83 -5.27 -13.85 5.04
C PHE A 83 -6.48 -14.18 5.93
N LYS A 84 -7.65 -14.36 5.34
CA LYS A 84 -8.85 -14.77 6.08
C LYS A 84 -8.71 -16.16 6.68
N ALA A 85 -8.13 -17.11 5.94
CA ALA A 85 -7.82 -18.43 6.46
C ALA A 85 -6.89 -18.36 7.68
N ALA A 86 -5.84 -17.56 7.59
CA ALA A 86 -4.90 -17.34 8.70
C ALA A 86 -5.59 -16.72 9.91
N GLN A 87 -6.43 -15.71 9.71
CA GLN A 87 -7.25 -15.10 10.76
C GLN A 87 -8.12 -16.11 11.50
N LEU A 88 -8.67 -17.07 10.77
CA LEU A 88 -9.55 -18.12 11.33
C LEU A 88 -8.78 -19.29 11.95
N GLY A 89 -7.45 -19.32 11.86
CA GLY A 89 -6.63 -20.48 12.24
C GLY A 89 -6.85 -21.70 11.36
N ALA A 90 -7.43 -21.51 10.16
CA ALA A 90 -7.66 -22.59 9.20
C ALA A 90 -6.40 -22.83 8.35
N PRO A 91 -6.13 -24.07 7.92
CA PRO A 91 -4.97 -24.37 7.05
C PRO A 91 -5.12 -23.75 5.65
N GLY A 92 -6.34 -23.40 5.24
CA GLY A 92 -6.67 -22.79 3.96
C GLY A 92 -8.17 -22.78 3.72
N ILE A 93 -8.59 -22.29 2.57
CA ILE A 93 -9.99 -22.17 2.15
C ILE A 93 -10.15 -22.78 0.76
N TYR A 94 -11.19 -23.60 0.58
CA TYR A 94 -11.63 -24.05 -0.74
C TYR A 94 -12.45 -22.95 -1.43
N SER A 95 -12.11 -22.63 -2.67
CA SER A 95 -12.77 -21.56 -3.42
C SER A 95 -12.89 -21.90 -4.90
N LYS A 96 -13.85 -21.31 -5.57
CA LYS A 96 -13.94 -21.33 -7.04
C LYS A 96 -13.05 -20.25 -7.69
N GLN A 97 -12.47 -19.36 -6.91
CA GLN A 97 -11.55 -18.37 -7.44
C GLN A 97 -10.32 -19.02 -8.07
N LEU A 98 -9.78 -18.37 -9.08
CA LEU A 98 -8.66 -18.81 -9.90
C LEU A 98 -8.99 -19.95 -10.89
N LEU A 99 -10.09 -20.68 -10.76
CA LEU A 99 -10.47 -21.69 -11.77
C LEU A 99 -10.62 -21.03 -13.15
N GLY A 100 -10.00 -21.65 -14.16
CA GLY A 100 -9.99 -21.12 -15.52
C GLY A 100 -8.98 -19.97 -15.75
N SER A 101 -8.21 -19.60 -14.72
CA SER A 101 -7.18 -18.57 -14.80
C SER A 101 -5.78 -19.19 -14.91
N ASP A 102 -4.90 -18.56 -15.68
CA ASP A 102 -3.50 -18.94 -15.77
C ASP A 102 -2.69 -18.61 -14.51
N ILE A 103 -3.21 -17.82 -13.59
CA ILE A 103 -2.57 -17.52 -12.30
C ILE A 103 -2.18 -18.80 -11.56
N ILE A 104 -2.99 -19.85 -11.66
CA ILE A 104 -2.69 -21.15 -11.04
C ILE A 104 -1.35 -21.72 -11.52
N LYS A 105 -0.96 -21.47 -12.77
CA LYS A 105 0.31 -21.94 -13.34
C LYS A 105 1.53 -21.25 -12.72
N TYR A 106 1.33 -20.01 -12.24
CA TYR A 106 2.38 -19.15 -11.67
C TYR A 106 2.31 -19.04 -10.14
N ASN A 107 1.45 -19.85 -9.52
CA ASN A 107 1.33 -19.89 -8.06
C ASN A 107 1.56 -21.31 -7.53
N PRO A 108 2.76 -21.59 -7.03
CA PRO A 108 3.11 -22.94 -6.53
C PRO A 108 2.41 -23.33 -5.22
N PHE A 109 1.73 -22.39 -4.57
CA PHE A 109 1.11 -22.61 -3.26
C PHE A 109 -0.35 -23.06 -3.34
N VAL A 110 -1.04 -22.77 -4.45
CA VAL A 110 -2.45 -23.17 -4.64
C VAL A 110 -2.53 -24.52 -5.34
N LYS A 111 -3.60 -25.25 -5.10
CA LYS A 111 -3.84 -26.56 -5.71
C LYS A 111 -5.28 -26.70 -6.16
N ILE A 112 -5.48 -27.23 -7.36
CA ILE A 112 -6.82 -27.67 -7.80
C ILE A 112 -7.11 -29.00 -7.11
N VAL A 113 -8.26 -29.09 -6.47
CA VAL A 113 -8.76 -30.27 -5.76
C VAL A 113 -10.26 -30.42 -6.03
N ASP A 114 -10.79 -31.62 -5.89
CA ASP A 114 -12.25 -31.78 -5.89
C ASP A 114 -12.82 -31.37 -4.52
N ASN A 115 -14.01 -30.81 -4.53
CA ASN A 115 -14.71 -30.40 -3.31
C ASN A 115 -15.00 -31.65 -2.43
N PRO A 116 -14.39 -31.75 -1.26
CA PRO A 116 -14.51 -32.95 -0.42
C PRO A 116 -15.91 -33.17 0.13
N MET A 117 -16.80 -32.18 0.02
CA MET A 117 -18.18 -32.27 0.51
C MET A 117 -19.17 -32.70 -0.55
N LYS A 118 -18.71 -33.00 -1.77
CA LYS A 118 -19.57 -33.49 -2.87
C LYS A 118 -19.11 -34.86 -3.37
N ALA A 119 -20.09 -35.72 -3.68
CA ALA A 119 -19.81 -37.04 -4.24
C ALA A 119 -19.44 -36.98 -5.73
N GLU A 120 -19.97 -36.02 -6.46
CA GLU A 120 -19.66 -35.75 -7.86
C GLU A 120 -18.47 -34.78 -8.02
N LYS A 121 -17.80 -34.87 -9.17
CA LYS A 121 -16.66 -34.03 -9.46
C LYS A 121 -17.02 -32.55 -9.45
N ASP A 122 -16.46 -31.81 -8.53
CA ASP A 122 -16.69 -30.36 -8.34
C ASP A 122 -15.35 -29.66 -8.06
N PRO A 123 -14.55 -29.35 -9.12
CA PRO A 123 -13.23 -28.78 -8.92
C PRO A 123 -13.28 -27.45 -8.20
N CYS A 124 -12.37 -27.25 -7.26
CA CYS A 124 -12.12 -26.00 -6.57
C CYS A 124 -10.61 -25.81 -6.38
N VAL A 125 -10.21 -24.64 -5.94
CA VAL A 125 -8.81 -24.32 -5.60
C VAL A 125 -8.69 -24.29 -4.09
N PHE A 126 -7.76 -25.03 -3.55
CA PHE A 126 -7.31 -24.88 -2.17
C PHE A 126 -6.34 -23.71 -2.08
N ILE A 127 -6.73 -22.68 -1.35
CA ILE A 127 -5.97 -21.47 -1.10
C ILE A 127 -5.41 -21.58 0.32
N PRO A 128 -4.08 -21.70 0.50
CA PRO A 128 -3.49 -21.86 1.82
C PRO A 128 -3.59 -20.59 2.66
N ALA A 129 -3.53 -20.73 3.97
CA ALA A 129 -3.42 -19.61 4.90
C ALA A 129 -2.09 -18.86 4.68
N LEU A 130 -2.14 -17.54 4.70
CA LEU A 130 -1.02 -16.65 4.50
C LEU A 130 -0.67 -15.92 5.80
N TYR A 131 0.54 -16.10 6.28
CA TYR A 131 1.04 -15.54 7.55
C TYR A 131 2.21 -14.59 7.29
N PRO A 132 1.98 -13.26 7.13
CA PRO A 132 3.06 -12.29 7.08
C PRO A 132 3.87 -12.28 8.37
N ASP A 133 5.19 -12.10 8.28
CA ASP A 133 6.01 -11.93 9.49
C ASP A 133 5.74 -10.57 10.15
N VAL A 134 5.59 -9.51 9.32
CA VAL A 134 5.28 -8.15 9.78
C VAL A 134 4.20 -7.54 8.90
N THR A 135 3.23 -6.91 9.52
CA THR A 135 2.25 -6.05 8.83
C THR A 135 2.30 -4.63 9.42
N ILE A 136 2.32 -3.64 8.54
CA ILE A 136 2.20 -2.23 8.91
C ILE A 136 0.85 -1.72 8.42
N ILE A 137 0.03 -1.20 9.32
CA ILE A 137 -1.30 -0.68 9.00
C ILE A 137 -1.40 0.77 9.47
N HIS A 138 -1.75 1.67 8.54
CA HIS A 138 -1.97 3.07 8.87
C HIS A 138 -3.45 3.33 9.16
N VAL A 139 -3.70 3.98 10.31
CA VAL A 139 -5.05 4.18 10.86
C VAL A 139 -5.30 5.64 11.23
N HIS A 140 -6.56 6.02 11.39
CA HIS A 140 -6.94 7.37 11.79
C HIS A 140 -6.57 7.65 13.25
N GLN A 141 -6.90 6.74 14.14
CA GLN A 141 -6.62 6.88 15.56
C GLN A 141 -6.22 5.54 16.15
N ALA A 142 -5.30 5.56 17.08
CA ALA A 142 -4.99 4.42 17.93
C ALA A 142 -4.89 4.86 19.40
N ASP A 143 -5.09 3.94 20.33
CA ASP A 143 -4.71 4.17 21.71
C ASP A 143 -3.32 3.55 21.99
N LYS A 144 -2.76 3.87 23.14
CA LYS A 144 -1.44 3.36 23.55
C LYS A 144 -1.36 1.84 23.70
N PHE A 145 -2.48 1.15 23.73
CA PHE A 145 -2.54 -0.31 23.83
C PHE A 145 -2.59 -0.98 22.45
N GLY A 146 -2.95 -0.25 21.40
CA GLY A 146 -3.05 -0.75 20.05
C GLY A 146 -4.48 -0.95 19.53
N ASN A 147 -5.51 -0.56 20.30
CA ASN A 147 -6.83 -0.47 19.69
C ASN A 147 -6.80 0.59 18.62
N ALA A 148 -7.31 0.27 17.42
CA ALA A 148 -7.20 1.17 16.29
C ALA A 148 -8.54 1.39 15.58
N ARG A 149 -8.79 2.66 15.24
CA ARG A 149 -9.98 3.15 14.55
C ARG A 149 -9.66 3.49 13.11
N ILE A 150 -10.50 3.01 12.21
CA ILE A 150 -10.42 3.29 10.79
C ILE A 150 -11.73 3.90 10.31
N TYR A 151 -11.66 5.02 9.59
CA TYR A 151 -12.76 5.58 8.84
C TYR A 151 -12.58 5.28 7.34
N GLY A 152 -13.69 5.05 6.63
CA GLY A 152 -13.67 4.68 5.22
C GLY A 152 -13.53 3.18 4.98
N PRO A 153 -13.14 2.77 3.76
CA PRO A 153 -13.15 1.36 3.37
C PRO A 153 -12.18 0.50 4.19
N ILE A 154 -12.70 -0.63 4.69
CA ILE A 154 -11.94 -1.68 5.35
C ILE A 154 -11.93 -2.87 4.40
N VAL A 155 -10.77 -3.29 3.94
CA VAL A 155 -10.65 -4.41 2.98
C VAL A 155 -10.03 -5.61 3.68
N ASN A 156 -8.73 -5.61 3.83
CA ASN A 156 -7.99 -6.70 4.46
C ASN A 156 -7.39 -6.33 5.82
N ASP A 157 -7.63 -5.12 6.31
CA ASP A 157 -6.94 -4.56 7.48
C ASP A 157 -7.04 -5.49 8.70
N VAL A 158 -8.25 -5.95 9.01
CA VAL A 158 -8.49 -6.84 10.16
C VAL A 158 -7.88 -8.23 9.93
N ALA A 159 -8.04 -8.78 8.73
CA ALA A 159 -7.49 -10.09 8.42
C ALA A 159 -5.95 -10.07 8.41
N LEU A 160 -5.33 -9.00 7.90
CA LEU A 160 -3.89 -8.80 7.94
C LEU A 160 -3.37 -8.65 9.36
N ALA A 161 -4.05 -7.87 10.21
CA ALA A 161 -3.68 -7.73 11.61
C ALA A 161 -3.71 -9.07 12.35
N ALA A 162 -4.76 -9.88 12.13
CA ALA A 162 -4.90 -11.17 12.78
C ALA A 162 -3.99 -12.26 12.19
N ALA A 163 -3.60 -12.15 10.92
CA ALA A 163 -2.76 -13.13 10.24
C ALA A 163 -1.27 -12.93 10.50
N ALA A 164 -0.82 -11.70 10.76
CA ALA A 164 0.59 -11.37 10.90
C ALA A 164 1.17 -11.85 12.24
N ARG A 165 2.45 -12.19 12.23
CA ARG A 165 3.18 -12.53 13.47
C ARG A 165 3.50 -11.30 14.31
N LYS A 166 3.69 -10.14 13.65
CA LYS A 166 3.93 -8.83 14.25
C LYS A 166 3.13 -7.77 13.54
N VAL A 167 2.49 -6.91 14.28
CA VAL A 167 1.66 -5.82 13.77
C VAL A 167 2.14 -4.49 14.30
N ILE A 168 2.47 -3.60 13.38
CA ILE A 168 2.83 -2.22 13.66
C ILE A 168 1.66 -1.34 13.19
N ILE A 169 1.05 -0.62 14.12
CA ILE A 169 0.07 0.41 13.80
C ILE A 169 0.80 1.75 13.73
N THR A 170 0.67 2.42 12.59
CA THR A 170 0.98 3.85 12.47
C THR A 170 -0.33 4.62 12.48
N ALA A 171 -0.45 5.67 13.28
CA ALA A 171 -1.70 6.39 13.48
C ALA A 171 -1.53 7.89 13.24
N GLU A 172 -2.54 8.50 12.63
CA GLU A 172 -2.59 9.96 12.48
C GLU A 172 -2.63 10.65 13.85
N GLU A 173 -3.26 9.99 14.84
CA GLU A 173 -3.42 10.51 16.18
C GLU A 173 -3.42 9.38 17.21
N ILE A 174 -2.72 9.59 18.32
CA ILE A 174 -2.81 8.73 19.51
C ILE A 174 -3.81 9.34 20.49
N VAL A 175 -4.88 8.61 20.73
CA VAL A 175 -5.97 9.08 21.64
C VAL A 175 -5.91 8.40 23.00
N PRO A 176 -6.43 9.04 24.06
CA PRO A 176 -6.60 8.39 25.35
C PRO A 176 -7.47 7.13 25.25
N PRO A 177 -7.16 6.02 25.96
CA PRO A 177 -7.91 4.77 25.86
C PRO A 177 -9.41 4.91 26.19
N ASN A 178 -9.78 5.88 27.02
CA ASN A 178 -11.17 6.15 27.32
C ASN A 178 -11.97 6.66 26.12
N THR A 179 -11.32 7.26 25.12
CA THR A 179 -11.98 7.65 23.88
C THR A 179 -12.70 6.47 23.25
N PHE A 180 -12.05 5.31 23.16
CA PHE A 180 -12.64 4.11 22.59
C PHE A 180 -13.60 3.35 23.52
N ARG A 181 -13.52 3.59 24.83
CA ARG A 181 -14.49 3.05 25.79
C ARG A 181 -15.84 3.75 25.69
N TYR A 182 -15.83 5.06 25.48
CA TYR A 182 -17.06 5.86 25.38
C TYR A 182 -17.62 5.90 23.95
N ASP A 183 -16.74 5.87 22.93
CA ASP A 183 -17.12 5.83 21.53
C ASP A 183 -16.28 4.80 20.79
N ASN A 184 -16.82 3.60 20.61
CA ASN A 184 -16.16 2.49 19.94
C ASN A 184 -16.45 2.41 18.42
N LYS A 185 -17.16 3.38 17.87
CA LYS A 185 -17.47 3.39 16.43
C LYS A 185 -16.18 3.38 15.61
N GLY A 186 -16.11 2.50 14.63
CA GLY A 186 -14.97 2.35 13.74
C GLY A 186 -13.70 1.77 14.40
N VAL A 187 -13.73 1.32 15.66
CA VAL A 187 -12.64 0.55 16.26
C VAL A 187 -12.71 -0.87 15.70
N VAL A 188 -11.78 -1.19 14.81
CA VAL A 188 -11.82 -2.43 14.02
C VAL A 188 -10.63 -3.36 14.28
N ILE A 189 -9.49 -2.82 14.73
CA ILE A 189 -8.33 -3.61 15.12
C ILE A 189 -8.21 -3.57 16.63
N PRO A 190 -8.41 -4.69 17.33
CA PRO A 190 -8.23 -4.77 18.77
C PRO A 190 -6.76 -4.91 19.13
N PHE A 191 -6.39 -4.39 20.28
CA PHE A 191 -5.02 -4.38 20.83
C PHE A 191 -4.34 -5.76 20.85
N ILE A 192 -5.11 -6.83 20.95
CA ILE A 192 -4.60 -8.20 21.06
C ILE A 192 -3.73 -8.62 19.86
N TYR A 193 -3.91 -7.97 18.70
CA TYR A 193 -3.11 -8.25 17.50
C TYR A 193 -1.89 -7.34 17.37
N VAL A 194 -1.77 -6.27 18.17
CA VAL A 194 -0.85 -5.17 17.92
C VAL A 194 0.38 -5.26 18.82
N ASP A 195 1.56 -5.22 18.21
CA ASP A 195 2.85 -5.26 18.91
C ASP A 195 3.45 -3.86 19.12
N ALA A 196 3.18 -2.92 18.22
CA ALA A 196 3.70 -1.56 18.32
C ALA A 196 2.73 -0.53 17.77
N VAL A 197 2.71 0.65 18.40
CA VAL A 197 1.94 1.82 17.96
C VAL A 197 2.88 3.00 17.79
N VAL A 198 2.78 3.68 16.66
CA VAL A 198 3.60 4.84 16.31
C VAL A 198 2.68 5.98 15.90
N GLU A 199 2.79 7.14 16.55
CA GLU A 199 2.12 8.35 16.09
C GLU A 199 2.83 8.85 14.83
N MET A 200 2.08 8.98 13.74
CA MET A 200 2.61 9.33 12.43
C MET A 200 1.60 10.19 11.66
N PRO A 201 1.38 11.44 12.07
CA PRO A 201 0.51 12.36 11.35
C PRO A 201 0.94 12.49 9.89
N TYR A 202 -0.02 12.48 8.97
CA TYR A 202 0.23 12.46 7.52
C TYR A 202 1.02 11.23 7.04
N GLY A 203 0.93 10.11 7.74
CA GLY A 203 1.69 8.90 7.43
C GLY A 203 1.30 8.20 6.12
N ALA A 204 0.11 8.49 5.59
CA ALA A 204 -0.29 8.03 4.26
C ALA A 204 0.20 8.95 3.12
N LEU A 205 0.90 10.04 3.41
CA LEU A 205 1.44 10.94 2.39
C LEU A 205 2.49 10.16 1.59
N ILE A 206 2.44 10.21 0.34
CA ILE A 206 1.79 10.95 -0.76
C ILE A 206 0.47 10.32 -1.26
N GLY A 207 -0.18 9.53 -0.46
CA GLY A 207 -1.54 9.04 -0.66
C GLY A 207 -2.56 9.91 0.07
N SER A 208 -3.75 9.37 0.29
CA SER A 208 -4.86 10.04 0.96
C SER A 208 -5.26 9.35 2.27
N MET A 209 -5.82 10.13 3.18
CA MET A 209 -6.44 9.65 4.41
C MET A 209 -7.90 10.14 4.45
N PRO A 210 -8.88 9.23 4.33
CA PRO A 210 -10.29 9.61 4.23
C PRO A 210 -10.72 10.54 5.37
N GLY A 211 -11.35 11.65 5.01
CA GLY A 211 -11.81 12.66 5.97
C GLY A 211 -10.73 13.56 6.57
N LEU A 212 -9.44 13.29 6.35
CA LEU A 212 -8.35 14.10 6.89
C LEU A 212 -7.60 14.89 5.82
N TYR A 213 -7.19 14.25 4.73
CA TYR A 213 -6.51 14.92 3.62
C TYR A 213 -6.63 14.11 2.33
N TYR A 214 -6.69 14.84 1.22
CA TYR A 214 -6.72 14.29 -0.12
C TYR A 214 -5.30 14.11 -0.66
N TRP A 215 -5.10 13.20 -1.61
CA TRP A 215 -3.79 12.92 -2.18
C TRP A 215 -3.30 14.05 -3.10
N PRO A 216 -1.97 14.27 -3.21
CA PRO A 216 -1.42 15.30 -4.07
C PRO A 216 -1.42 14.84 -5.53
N ARG A 217 -2.56 14.98 -6.22
CA ARG A 217 -2.80 14.48 -7.56
C ARG A 217 -1.77 14.96 -8.58
N ARG A 218 -1.46 16.27 -8.58
CA ARG A 218 -0.47 16.83 -9.50
C ARG A 218 0.94 16.27 -9.28
N LEU A 219 1.34 16.05 -8.04
CA LEU A 219 2.60 15.38 -7.73
C LEU A 219 2.62 13.98 -8.34
N TRP A 220 1.53 13.23 -8.20
CA TRP A 220 1.39 11.89 -8.78
C TRP A 220 1.46 11.89 -10.30
N GLU A 221 0.72 12.75 -10.93
CA GLU A 221 0.62 12.80 -12.39
C GLU A 221 1.92 13.26 -13.06
N LYS A 222 2.65 14.14 -12.41
CA LYS A 222 3.91 14.68 -12.94
C LYS A 222 5.13 13.96 -12.41
N ALA A 223 5.40 14.06 -11.10
CA ALA A 223 6.66 13.61 -10.54
C ALA A 223 6.74 12.11 -10.31
N MET A 224 5.72 11.52 -9.66
CA MET A 224 5.77 10.11 -9.30
C MET A 224 5.67 9.21 -10.54
N ARG A 225 4.94 9.65 -11.56
CA ARG A 225 4.91 8.98 -12.85
C ARG A 225 6.29 9.03 -13.52
N TYR A 226 6.95 10.18 -13.55
CA TYR A 226 8.30 10.32 -14.06
C TYR A 226 9.27 9.33 -13.42
N TYR A 227 9.31 9.26 -12.09
CA TYR A 227 10.19 8.33 -11.36
C TYR A 227 9.93 6.86 -11.69
N THR A 228 8.68 6.48 -11.94
CA THR A 228 8.35 5.09 -12.28
C THR A 228 8.61 4.75 -13.73
N TYR A 229 8.49 5.70 -14.65
CA TYR A 229 8.59 5.46 -16.10
C TYR A 229 10.02 5.62 -16.62
N LYS A 230 10.74 6.66 -16.21
CA LYS A 230 12.08 6.93 -16.72
C LYS A 230 13.13 6.06 -16.04
N GLU A 231 13.96 5.41 -16.84
CA GLU A 231 15.07 4.62 -16.34
C GLU A 231 16.11 5.53 -15.65
N GLY A 232 16.60 5.07 -14.48
CA GLY A 232 17.56 5.85 -13.67
C GLY A 232 16.94 6.96 -12.79
N ALA A 233 15.66 7.34 -13.02
CA ALA A 233 15.05 8.40 -12.23
C ALA A 233 14.82 8.04 -10.74
N MET A 234 14.92 6.76 -10.40
CA MET A 234 14.79 6.35 -8.99
C MET A 234 15.98 6.82 -8.11
N ASP A 235 17.13 7.10 -8.69
CA ASP A 235 18.24 7.71 -7.95
C ASP A 235 17.90 9.15 -7.55
N GLU A 236 17.27 9.91 -8.46
CA GLU A 236 16.75 11.24 -8.15
C GLU A 236 15.63 11.19 -7.11
N PHE A 237 14.70 10.22 -7.22
CA PHE A 237 13.70 10.00 -6.19
C PHE A 237 14.34 9.79 -4.81
N TYR A 238 15.39 8.98 -4.73
CA TYR A 238 16.10 8.73 -3.50
C TYR A 238 16.72 10.01 -2.91
N ASP A 239 17.37 10.81 -3.76
CA ASP A 239 17.99 12.05 -3.32
C ASP A 239 16.95 13.06 -2.84
N VAL A 240 15.79 13.15 -3.50
CA VAL A 240 14.72 14.11 -3.16
C VAL A 240 13.92 13.67 -1.94
N PHE A 241 13.35 12.46 -1.97
CA PHE A 241 12.37 12.04 -0.97
C PHE A 241 12.99 11.32 0.23
N ILE A 242 14.12 10.65 0.05
CA ILE A 242 14.73 9.85 1.11
C ILE A 242 15.85 10.63 1.82
N LYS A 243 16.77 11.22 1.06
CA LYS A 243 17.85 12.04 1.64
C LYS A 243 17.44 13.49 1.90
N GLY A 244 16.68 14.09 0.97
CA GLY A 244 16.29 15.50 1.04
C GLY A 244 15.20 15.80 2.06
N CYS A 245 14.40 14.78 2.42
CA CYS A 245 13.33 14.88 3.40
C CYS A 245 13.59 13.92 4.56
N LYS A 246 13.70 14.43 5.78
CA LYS A 246 13.90 13.62 6.99
C LYS A 246 12.61 12.91 7.44
N ASP A 247 11.45 13.51 7.14
CA ASP A 247 10.13 13.04 7.52
C ASP A 247 9.06 13.58 6.55
N GLN A 248 7.80 13.24 6.81
CA GLN A 248 6.65 13.69 6.01
C GLN A 248 6.41 15.20 6.10
N PHE A 249 6.81 15.86 7.16
CA PHE A 249 6.66 17.31 7.29
C PHE A 249 7.62 18.03 6.33
N ASP A 250 8.84 17.52 6.18
CA ASP A 250 9.75 18.01 5.15
C ASP A 250 9.18 17.83 3.74
N ILE A 251 8.46 16.73 3.46
CA ILE A 251 7.78 16.54 2.17
C ILE A 251 6.70 17.61 1.98
N ILE A 252 5.89 17.87 3.01
CA ILE A 252 4.87 18.93 2.95
C ILE A 252 5.51 20.27 2.67
N ASP A 253 6.54 20.64 3.42
CA ASP A 253 7.12 21.98 3.35
C ASP A 253 7.97 22.21 2.10
N LYS A 254 8.82 21.24 1.74
CA LYS A 254 9.80 21.40 0.67
C LYS A 254 9.26 21.03 -0.71
N ILE A 255 8.30 20.10 -0.77
CA ILE A 255 7.83 19.55 -2.05
C ILE A 255 6.41 19.98 -2.36
N LEU A 256 5.49 19.92 -1.38
CA LEU A 256 4.08 20.14 -1.63
C LEU A 256 3.59 21.58 -1.50
N GLY A 257 4.41 22.48 -0.97
CA GLY A 257 4.05 23.90 -0.81
C GLY A 257 3.51 24.25 0.59
N GLY A 258 3.83 23.46 1.60
CA GLY A 258 3.61 23.78 3.01
C GLY A 258 2.14 23.85 3.43
N SER A 259 1.86 24.81 4.32
CA SER A 259 0.52 24.97 4.91
C SER A 259 -0.58 25.27 3.89
N LYS A 260 -0.25 25.94 2.79
CA LYS A 260 -1.25 26.25 1.73
C LYS A 260 -1.74 24.96 1.06
N TRP A 261 -0.82 24.07 0.68
CA TRP A 261 -1.20 22.78 0.13
C TRP A 261 -2.02 21.97 1.14
N LEU A 262 -1.60 21.92 2.39
CA LEU A 262 -2.25 21.14 3.45
C LEU A 262 -3.68 21.62 3.70
N ALA A 263 -3.91 22.93 3.72
CA ALA A 263 -5.25 23.50 3.86
C ALA A 263 -6.15 23.05 2.70
N ASN A 264 -5.64 23.07 1.47
CA ASN A 264 -6.39 22.62 0.30
C ASN A 264 -6.64 21.11 0.32
N ALA A 265 -5.64 20.30 0.66
CA ALA A 265 -5.80 18.84 0.77
C ALA A 265 -6.87 18.45 1.81
N LYS A 266 -6.97 19.21 2.91
CA LYS A 266 -8.04 19.05 3.90
C LYS A 266 -9.41 19.49 3.36
N ARG A 267 -9.47 20.61 2.63
CA ARG A 267 -10.69 21.11 2.00
C ARG A 267 -11.28 20.07 1.04
N LEU A 268 -10.45 19.46 0.19
CA LEU A 268 -10.85 18.47 -0.82
C LEU A 268 -11.38 17.13 -0.24
N THR A 269 -11.36 16.96 1.06
CA THR A 269 -12.03 15.80 1.70
C THR A 269 -13.52 15.99 1.87
N LYS A 270 -14.04 17.21 1.69
CA LYS A 270 -15.46 17.52 1.77
C LYS A 270 -16.12 17.25 0.41
N ALA A 271 -17.27 16.59 0.43
CA ALA A 271 -17.97 16.19 -0.80
C ALA A 271 -18.29 17.39 -1.71
N GLU A 272 -18.68 18.52 -1.11
CA GLU A 272 -19.04 19.74 -1.84
C GLU A 272 -17.86 20.41 -2.55
N GLU A 273 -16.64 20.10 -2.12
CA GLU A 273 -15.40 20.67 -2.66
C GLU A 273 -14.71 19.75 -3.66
N TYR A 274 -15.13 18.48 -3.70
CA TYR A 274 -14.50 17.47 -4.54
C TYR A 274 -14.65 17.72 -6.05
N GLU A 275 -15.74 18.39 -6.44
CA GLU A 275 -16.00 18.73 -7.85
C GLU A 275 -15.06 19.82 -8.39
N ASN A 276 -14.42 20.58 -7.52
CA ASN A 276 -13.46 21.63 -7.85
C ASN A 276 -12.02 21.15 -7.54
N GLU A 277 -11.55 20.19 -8.29
CA GLU A 277 -10.19 19.58 -8.12
C GLU A 277 -9.01 20.53 -8.42
N ASP A 278 -9.17 21.83 -8.34
CA ASP A 278 -8.04 22.73 -8.42
C ASP A 278 -7.27 22.68 -7.08
N GLU A 279 -6.14 21.98 -7.09
CA GLU A 279 -5.26 21.92 -5.94
C GLU A 279 -4.67 23.28 -5.57
N GLY A 280 -4.85 24.29 -6.41
CA GLY A 280 -4.54 25.70 -6.12
C GLY A 280 -3.09 26.00 -5.75
N VAL A 281 -2.19 25.05 -5.93
CA VAL A 281 -0.79 25.13 -5.54
C VAL A 281 0.10 24.81 -6.72
N ASP A 282 0.92 25.76 -7.12
CA ASP A 282 2.05 25.50 -7.98
C ASP A 282 3.13 24.82 -7.13
N PHE A 283 3.58 23.65 -7.57
CA PHE A 283 4.68 22.96 -6.92
C PHE A 283 5.95 23.80 -7.08
N HIS A 284 6.52 24.27 -5.98
CA HIS A 284 7.80 24.99 -5.98
C HIS A 284 9.01 24.09 -6.25
N TYR A 285 8.74 22.81 -6.48
CA TYR A 285 9.79 21.89 -6.84
C TYR A 285 10.03 21.97 -8.34
N ARG A 286 11.22 22.50 -8.74
CA ARG A 286 11.73 22.65 -10.11
C ARG A 286 10.61 22.70 -11.15
N GLU A 287 10.65 23.60 -12.08
CA GLU A 287 9.82 23.49 -13.29
C GLU A 287 9.98 22.07 -13.83
N TRP A 288 9.07 21.19 -13.41
CA TRP A 288 8.94 19.90 -14.02
C TRP A 288 8.43 20.13 -15.43
N THR A 289 9.34 20.53 -16.31
CA THR A 289 9.14 20.45 -17.73
C THR A 289 9.13 18.98 -18.09
N MET A 290 8.16 18.27 -17.57
CA MET A 290 7.83 16.97 -18.09
C MET A 290 7.02 17.21 -19.35
N GLN A 291 7.69 17.18 -20.48
CA GLN A 291 7.08 16.64 -21.68
C GLN A 291 6.51 15.28 -21.25
N ASP A 292 5.24 15.04 -21.53
CA ASP A 292 4.69 13.69 -21.43
C ASP A 292 5.72 12.75 -22.07
N PRO A 293 6.10 11.65 -21.39
CA PRO A 293 7.03 10.72 -21.98
C PRO A 293 6.48 10.37 -23.35
N ASP A 294 7.30 10.52 -24.39
CA ASP A 294 6.93 10.21 -25.76
C ASP A 294 6.23 8.83 -25.72
N PRO A 295 5.03 8.69 -26.31
CA PRO A 295 4.39 7.39 -26.44
C PRO A 295 5.33 6.31 -26.99
N ASP A 296 6.32 6.68 -27.78
CA ASP A 296 7.33 5.78 -28.34
C ASP A 296 8.42 5.39 -27.32
N ASP A 297 8.69 6.20 -26.27
CA ASP A 297 9.51 5.81 -25.11
C ASP A 297 8.83 4.73 -24.23
N LEU A 298 7.56 4.46 -24.45
CA LEU A 298 6.82 3.44 -23.72
C LEU A 298 6.99 2.02 -24.32
N THR A 299 7.69 1.89 -25.44
CA THR A 299 7.86 0.63 -26.16
C THR A 299 9.19 -0.08 -25.94
N THR A 300 10.13 0.50 -25.19
CA THR A 300 11.42 -0.13 -24.86
C THR A 300 11.52 -0.69 -23.46
#